data_b9c85953b2efa8d72f1a6b2f1aea3286
#
_entry.id   b9c85953b2efa8d72f1a6b2f1aea3286
#
_cell.length_a   1.000
_cell.length_b   1.000
_cell.length_c   1.000
_cell.angle_alpha   90.00
_cell.angle_beta   90.00
_cell.angle_gamma   90.00
#
_symmetry.space_group_name_H-M   'P 1'
#
loop_
_entity.id
_entity.type
_entity.pdbx_description
1 polymer ?
#
loop_
_entity_poly.entity_id
_entity_poly.type
_entity_poly.pdbx_seq_one_letter_code
_entity_poly.pdbx_strand_id
1 'polypeptide(L)'
;SSRELAKMPAALGEFDVLRSITMMAGVNNAGDISNGVSIRGGSLDQNLMLLESAPVFNPTHLFGLFSVFTPEVISGVDIYRANIPAKYGGRIASVVDVKIENPYTNSFKFEGGIGLISSRLSLTTPIIKDKLMLLAGGRVGFSDLLFPLLVPRLKNTRANFADSTIKLLYLYTENDQ
;
A
#
# COMPACT_ATOMS: atom_id res chain seq x y z
N SER A 1 3.73 0.82 -13.22
CA SER A 1 4.70 -0.12 -12.62
C SER A 1 5.27 0.48 -11.33
N SER A 2 5.80 -0.37 -10.43
CA SER A 2 6.44 0.06 -9.16
C SER A 2 7.50 1.16 -9.36
N ARG A 3 8.26 1.12 -10.45
CA ARG A 3 9.27 2.13 -10.81
C ARG A 3 8.67 3.50 -11.15
N GLU A 4 7.48 3.57 -11.68
CA GLU A 4 6.78 4.84 -11.96
C GLU A 4 6.18 5.40 -10.68
N LEU A 5 5.66 4.53 -9.82
CA LEU A 5 5.17 4.91 -8.50
C LEU A 5 6.29 5.50 -7.62
N ALA A 6 7.48 4.90 -7.63
CA ALA A 6 8.64 5.39 -6.87
C ALA A 6 9.20 6.76 -7.32
N LYS A 7 8.85 7.22 -8.53
CA LYS A 7 9.25 8.55 -9.05
C LYS A 7 8.28 9.67 -8.66
N MET A 8 7.14 9.35 -8.06
CA MET A 8 6.17 10.36 -7.66
C MET A 8 6.62 11.11 -6.40
N PRO A 9 6.26 12.40 -6.26
CA PRO A 9 6.69 13.20 -5.12
C PRO A 9 6.23 12.58 -3.80
N ALA A 10 7.18 12.36 -2.90
CA ALA A 10 6.90 11.93 -1.54
C ALA A 10 6.31 13.10 -0.75
N ALA A 11 5.18 12.91 -0.08
CA ALA A 11 4.69 13.88 0.88
C ALA A 11 5.25 13.55 2.26
N LEU A 12 5.78 14.57 2.94
CA LEU A 12 6.44 14.42 4.23
C LEU A 12 7.65 13.44 4.20
N GLY A 13 8.27 13.27 3.02
CA GLY A 13 9.40 12.36 2.85
C GLY A 13 9.02 10.88 2.73
N GLU A 14 7.74 10.56 2.66
CA GLU A 14 7.25 9.20 2.51
C GLU A 14 6.43 9.05 1.22
N PHE A 15 6.75 8.01 0.47
CA PHE A 15 5.95 7.59 -0.68
C PHE A 15 4.69 6.87 -0.16
N ASP A 16 3.53 7.24 -0.68
CA ASP A 16 2.26 6.61 -0.33
C ASP A 16 1.52 6.15 -1.58
N VAL A 17 1.09 4.88 -1.58
CA VAL A 17 0.45 4.22 -2.72
C VAL A 17 -0.87 4.91 -3.09
N LEU A 18 -1.73 5.21 -2.10
CA LEU A 18 -3.03 5.85 -2.37
C LEU A 18 -2.86 7.28 -2.85
N ARG A 19 -1.93 8.02 -2.28
CA ARG A 19 -1.61 9.39 -2.74
C ARG A 19 -1.09 9.39 -4.18
N SER A 20 -0.31 8.39 -4.56
CA SER A 20 0.15 8.25 -5.94
C SER A 20 -1.01 8.04 -6.92
N ILE A 21 -2.03 7.32 -6.51
CA ILE A 21 -3.25 7.11 -7.30
C ILE A 21 -4.01 8.42 -7.49
N THR A 22 -4.03 9.32 -6.51
CA THR A 22 -4.74 10.61 -6.63
C THR A 22 -4.11 11.58 -7.62
N MET A 23 -2.86 11.35 -8.01
CA MET A 23 -2.21 12.12 -9.09
C MET A 23 -2.65 11.69 -10.50
N MET A 24 -3.44 10.61 -10.60
CA MET A 24 -3.94 10.13 -11.89
C MET A 24 -5.19 10.90 -12.32
N ALA A 25 -5.35 11.14 -13.63
CA ALA A 25 -6.50 11.85 -14.17
C ALA A 25 -7.83 11.18 -13.76
N GLY A 26 -8.78 12.00 -13.27
CA GLY A 26 -10.11 11.54 -12.84
C GLY A 26 -10.14 10.87 -11.47
N VAL A 27 -9.08 11.03 -10.68
CA VAL A 27 -9.01 10.63 -9.27
C VAL A 27 -8.75 11.87 -8.44
N ASN A 28 -9.54 12.11 -7.43
CA ASN A 28 -9.41 13.24 -6.52
C ASN A 28 -9.20 12.76 -5.07
N ASN A 29 -8.57 13.59 -4.26
CA ASN A 29 -8.58 13.40 -2.82
C ASN A 29 -10.00 13.69 -2.29
N ALA A 30 -10.46 12.88 -1.37
CA ALA A 30 -11.75 13.09 -0.70
C ALA A 30 -11.70 14.19 0.38
N GLY A 31 -10.55 14.84 0.57
CA GLY A 31 -10.33 15.95 1.50
C GLY A 31 -8.88 16.43 1.44
N ASP A 32 -8.63 17.66 1.91
CA ASP A 32 -7.33 18.32 1.77
C ASP A 32 -6.17 17.62 2.50
N ILE A 33 -6.47 16.83 3.52
CA ILE A 33 -5.47 16.19 4.39
C ILE A 33 -5.54 14.65 4.34
N SER A 34 -6.61 14.07 3.77
CA SER A 34 -6.81 12.63 3.80
C SER A 34 -6.39 11.96 2.48
N ASN A 35 -5.79 10.76 2.56
CA ASN A 35 -5.55 9.89 1.41
C ASN A 35 -6.82 9.13 0.96
N GLY A 36 -7.99 9.62 1.35
CA GLY A 36 -9.24 9.10 0.86
C GLY A 36 -9.37 9.34 -0.65
N VAL A 37 -9.54 8.27 -1.41
CA VAL A 37 -9.59 8.33 -2.87
C VAL A 37 -11.02 8.45 -3.32
N SER A 38 -11.38 9.58 -3.95
CA SER A 38 -12.65 9.77 -4.65
C SER A 38 -12.41 9.59 -6.15
N ILE A 39 -13.01 8.57 -6.73
CA ILE A 39 -12.89 8.29 -8.16
C ILE A 39 -14.21 8.66 -8.83
N ARG A 40 -14.15 9.55 -9.83
CA ARG A 40 -15.31 10.07 -10.58
C ARG A 40 -16.40 10.67 -9.69
N GLY A 41 -16.02 11.33 -8.59
CA GLY A 41 -16.98 11.93 -7.66
C GLY A 41 -17.73 10.94 -6.78
N GLY A 42 -17.36 9.66 -6.79
CA GLY A 42 -17.90 8.66 -5.87
C GLY A 42 -17.40 8.90 -4.45
N SER A 43 -18.23 8.60 -3.45
CA SER A 43 -17.83 8.62 -2.05
C SER A 43 -16.82 7.50 -1.74
N LEU A 44 -16.10 7.63 -0.63
CA LEU A 44 -15.04 6.68 -0.25
C LEU A 44 -15.53 5.24 -0.15
N ASP A 45 -16.73 5.06 0.38
CA ASP A 45 -17.40 3.77 0.56
C ASP A 45 -17.89 3.12 -0.75
N GLN A 46 -17.91 3.89 -1.85
CA GLN A 46 -18.29 3.40 -3.19
C GLN A 46 -17.12 2.81 -3.98
N ASN A 47 -15.91 2.96 -3.48
CA ASN A 47 -14.71 2.38 -4.08
C ASN A 47 -14.37 1.04 -3.41
N LEU A 48 -14.09 0.02 -4.21
CA LEU A 48 -13.61 -1.27 -3.72
C LEU A 48 -12.09 -1.26 -3.66
N MET A 49 -11.55 -1.28 -2.44
CA MET A 49 -10.10 -1.40 -2.22
C MET A 49 -9.74 -2.86 -2.00
N LEU A 50 -8.76 -3.34 -2.76
CA LEU A 50 -8.28 -4.72 -2.70
C LEU A 50 -6.77 -4.77 -2.50
N LEU A 51 -6.30 -5.81 -1.83
CA LEU A 51 -4.91 -6.23 -1.80
C LEU A 51 -4.85 -7.68 -2.31
N GLU A 52 -4.19 -7.92 -3.44
CA GLU A 52 -4.17 -9.24 -4.09
C GLU A 52 -5.59 -9.82 -4.29
N SER A 53 -6.54 -8.97 -4.70
CA SER A 53 -7.96 -9.29 -4.87
C SER A 53 -8.74 -9.57 -3.57
N ALA A 54 -8.14 -9.45 -2.40
CA ALA A 54 -8.82 -9.54 -1.10
C ALA A 54 -9.30 -8.15 -0.64
N PRO A 55 -10.56 -7.99 -0.16
CA PRO A 55 -11.09 -6.71 0.27
C PRO A 55 -10.34 -6.11 1.46
N VAL A 56 -9.99 -4.82 1.37
CA VAL A 56 -9.44 -4.02 2.44
C VAL A 56 -10.47 -2.99 2.86
N PHE A 57 -11.05 -3.13 4.05
CA PHE A 57 -12.15 -2.28 4.51
C PHE A 57 -11.68 -0.92 5.02
N ASN A 58 -10.51 -0.87 5.65
CA ASN A 58 -9.90 0.38 6.11
C ASN A 58 -8.50 0.53 5.50
N PRO A 59 -8.38 1.17 4.33
CA PRO A 59 -7.11 1.23 3.59
C PRO A 59 -6.16 2.32 4.12
N THR A 60 -6.49 3.01 5.23
CA THR A 60 -5.70 4.16 5.72
C THR A 60 -5.52 4.17 7.22
N HIS A 61 -4.43 4.77 7.67
CA HIS A 61 -4.11 5.10 9.06
C HIS A 61 -4.22 6.60 9.32
N LEU A 62 -4.32 6.99 10.59
CA LEU A 62 -4.26 8.37 11.07
C LEU A 62 -5.19 9.31 10.29
N PHE A 63 -6.49 9.00 10.30
CA PHE A 63 -7.52 9.79 9.63
C PHE A 63 -7.30 9.96 8.11
N GLY A 64 -6.65 8.98 7.47
CA GLY A 64 -6.40 9.03 6.03
C GLY A 64 -5.06 9.63 5.62
N LEU A 65 -4.16 9.92 6.56
CA LEU A 65 -2.84 10.49 6.23
C LEU A 65 -1.91 9.48 5.56
N PHE A 66 -2.02 8.19 5.92
CA PHE A 66 -1.17 7.12 5.38
C PHE A 66 -2.00 5.94 4.93
N SER A 67 -1.63 5.34 3.80
CA SER A 67 -2.22 4.06 3.39
C SER A 67 -1.69 2.90 4.25
N VAL A 68 -2.45 1.80 4.31
CA VAL A 68 -1.99 0.55 4.95
C VAL A 68 -0.95 -0.21 4.09
N PHE A 69 -0.71 0.26 2.88
CA PHE A 69 0.16 -0.42 1.91
C PHE A 69 1.61 0.03 2.09
N THR A 70 2.48 -0.91 2.47
CA THR A 70 3.93 -0.67 2.57
C THR A 70 4.55 -0.60 1.17
N PRO A 71 5.11 0.55 0.75
CA PRO A 71 5.52 0.75 -0.64
C PRO A 71 6.54 -0.27 -1.16
N GLU A 72 7.46 -0.71 -0.31
CA GLU A 72 8.56 -1.61 -0.66
C GLU A 72 8.09 -3.02 -1.05
N VAL A 73 6.86 -3.40 -0.68
CA VAL A 73 6.30 -4.70 -1.02
C VAL A 73 5.28 -4.64 -2.15
N ILE A 74 5.00 -3.45 -2.70
CA ILE A 74 3.99 -3.25 -3.74
C ILE A 74 4.63 -3.24 -5.13
N SER A 75 4.13 -4.08 -6.04
CA SER A 75 4.55 -4.12 -7.44
C SER A 75 3.78 -3.17 -8.34
N GLY A 76 2.53 -2.86 -7.98
CA GLY A 76 1.68 -2.03 -8.79
C GLY A 76 0.25 -1.94 -8.29
N VAL A 77 -0.57 -1.20 -9.05
CA VAL A 77 -1.98 -0.98 -8.74
C VAL A 77 -2.78 -1.08 -10.03
N ASP A 78 -3.82 -1.90 -10.01
CA ASP A 78 -4.81 -1.98 -11.07
C ASP A 78 -6.03 -1.15 -10.69
N ILE A 79 -6.43 -0.19 -11.56
CA ILE A 79 -7.55 0.70 -11.30
C ILE A 79 -8.60 0.52 -12.40
N TYR A 80 -9.78 0.05 -12.00
CA TYR A 80 -10.95 -0.08 -12.86
C TYR A 80 -11.93 1.06 -12.54
N ARG A 81 -12.01 2.07 -13.42
CA ARG A 81 -12.89 3.26 -13.30
C ARG A 81 -14.15 3.14 -14.15
N ALA A 82 -14.12 2.28 -15.17
CA ALA A 82 -15.22 1.92 -16.04
C ALA A 82 -15.01 0.48 -16.46
N ASN A 83 -16.06 -0.19 -16.95
CA ASN A 83 -16.00 -1.60 -17.35
C ASN A 83 -15.40 -2.48 -16.24
N ILE A 84 -15.93 -2.32 -15.02
CA ILE A 84 -15.53 -3.14 -13.88
C ILE A 84 -15.83 -4.61 -14.22
N PRO A 85 -14.82 -5.51 -14.19
CA PRO A 85 -15.05 -6.92 -14.45
C PRO A 85 -16.10 -7.51 -13.52
N ALA A 86 -16.95 -8.41 -14.03
CA ALA A 86 -18.07 -9.00 -13.26
C ALA A 86 -17.66 -9.75 -11.98
N LYS A 87 -16.39 -10.14 -11.88
CA LYS A 87 -15.84 -10.77 -10.66
C LYS A 87 -15.77 -9.81 -9.47
N TYR A 88 -15.83 -8.50 -9.70
CA TYR A 88 -15.79 -7.47 -8.65
C TYR A 88 -17.21 -6.94 -8.41
N GLY A 89 -17.82 -7.37 -7.31
CA GLY A 89 -19.14 -6.89 -6.89
C GLY A 89 -19.08 -6.00 -5.65
N GLY A 90 -20.24 -5.44 -5.26
CA GLY A 90 -20.42 -4.76 -3.99
C GLY A 90 -20.01 -3.29 -3.92
N ARG A 91 -19.41 -2.70 -4.97
CA ARG A 91 -19.10 -1.27 -5.09
C ARG A 91 -19.36 -0.79 -6.51
N ILE A 92 -19.76 0.49 -6.66
CA ILE A 92 -20.31 1.03 -7.92
C ILE A 92 -19.39 2.05 -8.60
N ALA A 93 -18.49 2.72 -7.87
CA ALA A 93 -17.69 3.80 -8.44
C ALA A 93 -16.39 3.29 -9.09
N SER A 94 -15.64 2.46 -8.39
CA SER A 94 -14.37 1.94 -8.90
C SER A 94 -13.89 0.72 -8.13
N VAL A 95 -12.89 0.05 -8.72
CA VAL A 95 -12.08 -0.99 -8.05
C VAL A 95 -10.62 -0.60 -8.14
N VAL A 96 -9.93 -0.63 -7.01
CA VAL A 96 -8.49 -0.41 -6.89
C VAL A 96 -7.90 -1.69 -6.30
N ASP A 97 -7.14 -2.43 -7.07
CA ASP A 97 -6.51 -3.68 -6.65
C ASP A 97 -4.99 -3.50 -6.57
N VAL A 98 -4.48 -3.44 -5.35
CA VAL A 98 -3.05 -3.28 -5.05
C VAL A 98 -2.38 -4.65 -5.13
N LYS A 99 -1.28 -4.72 -5.86
CA LYS A 99 -0.52 -5.95 -6.09
C LYS A 99 0.77 -5.96 -5.27
N ILE A 100 1.00 -7.07 -4.59
CA ILE A 100 2.24 -7.33 -3.85
C ILE A 100 3.30 -7.84 -4.83
N GLU A 101 4.56 -7.44 -4.62
CA GLU A 101 5.70 -7.87 -5.42
C GLU A 101 5.79 -9.40 -5.47
N ASN A 102 6.21 -9.91 -6.63
CA ASN A 102 6.48 -11.32 -6.77
C ASN A 102 7.84 -11.65 -6.10
N PRO A 103 7.88 -12.50 -5.07
CA PRO A 103 9.10 -12.79 -4.34
C PRO A 103 10.11 -13.67 -5.08
N TYR A 104 9.90 -13.95 -6.38
CA TYR A 104 10.84 -14.78 -7.13
C TYR A 104 12.23 -14.15 -7.15
N THR A 105 13.19 -14.81 -6.53
CA THR A 105 14.58 -14.37 -6.45
C THR A 105 15.51 -15.54 -6.17
N ASN A 106 16.74 -15.45 -6.64
CA ASN A 106 17.82 -16.40 -6.33
C ASN A 106 18.81 -15.87 -5.29
N SER A 107 18.56 -14.65 -4.79
CA SER A 107 19.44 -14.00 -3.83
C SER A 107 18.66 -13.29 -2.73
N PHE A 108 19.30 -13.10 -1.60
CA PHE A 108 18.77 -12.26 -0.54
C PHE A 108 18.75 -10.80 -0.99
N LYS A 109 17.60 -10.14 -0.85
CA LYS A 109 17.42 -8.72 -1.07
C LYS A 109 16.87 -8.10 0.20
N PHE A 110 17.40 -6.95 0.56
CA PHE A 110 16.97 -6.18 1.71
C PHE A 110 16.84 -4.72 1.29
N GLU A 111 15.70 -4.11 1.60
CA GLU A 111 15.42 -2.70 1.36
C GLU A 111 14.83 -2.11 2.62
N GLY A 112 15.15 -0.86 2.91
CA GLY A 112 14.59 -0.18 4.06
C GLY A 112 14.84 1.31 4.04
N GLY A 113 14.09 2.01 4.87
CA GLY A 113 14.21 3.46 5.01
C GLY A 113 13.80 3.90 6.41
N ILE A 114 14.49 4.92 6.91
CA ILE A 114 14.18 5.61 8.16
C ILE A 114 13.77 7.03 7.80
N GLY A 115 12.54 7.39 8.09
CA GLY A 115 12.00 8.72 7.90
C GLY A 115 11.67 9.39 9.23
N LEU A 116 11.26 10.66 9.17
CA LEU A 116 10.85 11.43 10.35
C LEU A 116 9.53 10.92 10.97
N ILE A 117 8.72 10.26 10.17
CA ILE A 117 7.35 9.89 10.53
C ILE A 117 7.19 8.38 10.61
N SER A 118 7.95 7.63 9.82
CA SER A 118 7.91 6.18 9.78
C SER A 118 9.28 5.58 9.51
N SER A 119 9.43 4.35 9.95
CA SER A 119 10.53 3.46 9.55
C SER A 119 9.94 2.23 8.88
N ARG A 120 10.60 1.75 7.84
CA ARG A 120 10.12 0.64 7.03
C ARG A 120 11.28 -0.25 6.59
N LEU A 121 10.96 -1.49 6.40
CA LEU A 121 11.92 -2.47 5.88
C LEU A 121 11.19 -3.55 5.08
N SER A 122 11.89 -4.13 4.13
CA SER A 122 11.46 -5.33 3.43
C SER A 122 12.63 -6.27 3.17
N LEU A 123 12.32 -7.53 3.08
CA LEU A 123 13.27 -8.56 2.70
C LEU A 123 12.63 -9.52 1.69
N THR A 124 13.41 -9.97 0.73
CA THR A 124 13.02 -11.04 -0.19
C THR A 124 14.15 -12.05 -0.25
N THR A 125 13.82 -13.32 -0.04
CA THR A 125 14.83 -14.37 0.03
C THR A 125 14.29 -15.72 -0.44
N PRO A 126 15.09 -16.56 -1.10
CA PRO A 126 14.76 -17.96 -1.27
C PRO A 126 14.90 -18.67 0.08
N ILE A 127 13.83 -19.36 0.54
CA ILE A 127 13.89 -20.31 1.65
C ILE A 127 14.44 -21.64 1.15
N ILE A 128 13.90 -22.09 0.00
CA ILE A 128 14.40 -23.24 -0.74
C ILE A 128 14.67 -22.74 -2.16
N LYS A 129 15.93 -22.84 -2.59
CA LYS A 129 16.33 -22.36 -3.92
C LYS A 129 15.45 -22.96 -5.00
N ASP A 130 15.01 -22.09 -5.92
CA ASP A 130 14.16 -22.41 -7.08
C ASP A 130 12.79 -23.04 -6.72
N LYS A 131 12.41 -23.13 -5.43
CA LYS A 131 11.19 -23.81 -4.99
C LYS A 131 10.30 -22.98 -4.06
N LEU A 132 10.88 -22.39 -3.02
CA LEU A 132 10.11 -21.62 -2.03
C LEU A 132 10.78 -20.28 -1.75
N MET A 133 10.08 -19.19 -1.99
CA MET A 133 10.54 -17.83 -1.77
C MET A 133 9.66 -17.13 -0.75
N LEU A 134 10.28 -16.24 0.01
CA LEU A 134 9.64 -15.38 1.00
C LEU A 134 9.84 -13.92 0.63
N LEU A 135 8.77 -13.14 0.68
CA LEU A 135 8.79 -11.69 0.83
C LEU A 135 8.18 -11.35 2.18
N ALA A 136 8.88 -10.56 2.97
CA ALA A 136 8.36 -9.98 4.19
C ALA A 136 8.65 -8.49 4.21
N GLY A 137 7.67 -7.68 4.58
CA GLY A 137 7.80 -6.24 4.74
C GLY A 137 7.08 -5.75 5.97
N GLY A 138 7.59 -4.67 6.53
CA GLY A 138 6.95 -4.03 7.67
C GLY A 138 7.24 -2.54 7.73
N ARG A 139 6.31 -1.81 8.32
CA ARG A 139 6.41 -0.38 8.57
C ARG A 139 5.88 -0.07 9.96
N VAL A 140 6.55 0.86 10.64
CA VAL A 140 6.11 1.42 11.92
C VAL A 140 6.05 2.94 11.76
N GLY A 141 4.92 3.53 12.07
CA GLY A 141 4.70 4.98 12.01
C GLY A 141 4.69 5.61 13.40
N PHE A 142 5.29 6.80 13.49
CA PHE A 142 5.42 7.59 14.71
C PHE A 142 4.60 8.88 14.58
N SER A 143 3.53 9.02 15.32
CA SER A 143 2.72 10.23 15.30
C SER A 143 3.22 11.32 16.26
N ASP A 144 4.09 10.97 17.19
CA ASP A 144 4.55 11.85 18.27
C ASP A 144 5.24 13.12 17.76
N LEU A 145 5.86 13.04 16.58
CA LEU A 145 6.47 14.19 15.92
C LEU A 145 5.49 14.94 15.02
N LEU A 146 4.57 14.23 14.40
CA LEU A 146 3.68 14.78 13.38
C LEU A 146 2.54 15.61 13.98
N PHE A 147 1.88 15.10 15.02
CA PHE A 147 0.71 15.75 15.61
C PHE A 147 0.99 17.13 16.22
N PRO A 148 2.08 17.34 16.97
CA PRO A 148 2.40 18.68 17.47
C PRO A 148 2.63 19.73 16.37
N LEU A 149 3.16 19.28 15.22
CA LEU A 149 3.47 20.16 14.08
C LEU A 149 2.22 20.53 13.27
N LEU A 150 1.34 19.56 13.01
CA LEU A 150 0.18 19.74 12.13
C LEU A 150 -1.06 20.21 12.90
N VAL A 151 -1.27 19.73 14.11
CA VAL A 151 -2.48 20.01 14.90
C VAL A 151 -2.09 20.29 16.35
N PRO A 152 -1.84 21.57 16.73
CA PRO A 152 -1.40 21.92 18.08
C PRO A 152 -2.31 21.42 19.21
N ARG A 153 -3.61 21.22 18.94
CA ARG A 153 -4.57 20.64 19.91
C ARG A 153 -4.28 19.17 20.22
N LEU A 154 -3.57 18.47 19.36
CA LEU A 154 -3.24 17.03 19.48
C LEU A 154 -1.82 16.79 19.99
N LYS A 155 -1.13 17.83 20.50
CA LYS A 155 0.26 17.74 20.98
C LYS A 155 0.50 16.67 22.05
N ASN A 156 -0.53 16.27 22.77
CA ASN A 156 -0.48 15.25 23.82
C ASN A 156 -1.09 13.90 23.35
N THR A 157 -1.48 13.80 22.08
CA THR A 157 -2.08 12.59 21.52
C THR A 157 -0.99 11.76 20.83
N ARG A 158 -0.92 10.49 21.18
CA ARG A 158 -0.05 9.51 20.56
C ARG A 158 -0.89 8.51 19.80
N ALA A 159 -0.62 8.33 18.53
CA ALA A 159 -1.27 7.33 17.71
C ALA A 159 -0.23 6.70 16.78
N ASN A 160 0.32 5.60 17.19
CA ASN A 160 1.28 4.83 16.40
C ASN A 160 0.54 3.79 15.58
N PHE A 161 1.10 3.43 14.46
CA PHE A 161 0.59 2.35 13.63
C PHE A 161 1.73 1.44 13.17
N ALA A 162 1.40 0.22 12.85
CA ALA A 162 2.34 -0.73 12.28
C ALA A 162 1.61 -1.58 11.22
N ASP A 163 2.30 -1.82 10.12
CA ASP A 163 1.86 -2.70 9.05
C ASP A 163 2.88 -3.81 8.86
N SER A 164 2.40 -5.00 8.54
CA SER A 164 3.25 -6.12 8.14
C SER A 164 2.62 -6.89 6.98
N THR A 165 3.45 -7.29 6.04
CA THR A 165 3.06 -8.08 4.88
C THR A 165 4.01 -9.25 4.74
N ILE A 166 3.46 -10.46 4.57
CA ILE A 166 4.21 -11.67 4.29
C ILE A 166 3.60 -12.35 3.09
N LYS A 167 4.42 -12.67 2.10
CA LYS A 167 4.04 -13.44 0.91
C LYS A 167 5.00 -14.60 0.71
N LEU A 168 4.44 -15.79 0.56
CA LEU A 168 5.18 -17.00 0.18
C LEU A 168 4.84 -17.35 -1.26
N LEU A 169 5.85 -17.66 -2.03
CA LEU A 169 5.72 -18.20 -3.37
C LEU A 169 6.30 -19.62 -3.39
N TYR A 170 5.46 -20.60 -3.66
CA TYR A 170 5.87 -21.96 -3.90
C TYR A 170 5.75 -22.29 -5.38
N LEU A 171 6.84 -22.75 -5.98
CA LEU A 171 6.88 -23.20 -7.36
C LEU A 171 6.71 -24.71 -7.37
N TYR A 172 5.54 -25.14 -7.81
CA TYR A 172 5.24 -26.56 -7.97
C TYR A 172 5.95 -27.09 -9.21
N THR A 173 6.62 -28.22 -9.09
CA THR A 173 7.22 -28.97 -10.19
C THR A 173 6.57 -30.34 -10.28
N GLU A 174 6.53 -30.93 -11.48
CA GLU A 174 5.93 -32.26 -11.68
C GLU A 174 6.56 -33.37 -10.83
N ASN A 175 7.77 -33.15 -10.30
CA ASN A 175 8.46 -34.07 -9.41
C ASN A 175 8.06 -33.96 -7.94
N ASP A 176 7.11 -33.10 -7.60
CA ASP A 176 6.61 -32.91 -6.20
C ASP A 176 5.41 -33.82 -5.86
N GLN A 177 5.13 -34.86 -6.70
CA GLN A 177 4.08 -35.87 -6.48
C GLN A 177 4.56 -37.01 -5.60
#